data_dbb636764839dd40629093cee943ed7c
#
_entry.id   dbb636764839dd40629093cee943ed7c
#
_cell.length_a   1.000
_cell.length_b   1.000
_cell.length_c   1.000
_cell.angle_alpha   90.00
_cell.angle_beta   90.00
_cell.angle_gamma   90.00
#
_symmetry.space_group_name_H-M   'P 1'
#
loop_
_entity.id
_entity.type
_entity.pdbx_description
1 polymer ?
#
loop_
_entity_poly.entity_id
_entity_poly.type
_entity_poly.pdbx_seq_one_letter_code
_entity_poly.pdbx_strand_id
1 'polypeptide(L)'
;VHEALTIRAEVLRRFEDLCRFEDETIFSISVVGGGPTGVEMAGAFAELVRGPLKNDQRHAAAHIKINLIEAGPRILPMFSEKLSAHGKKDLEKLGVTVHLNTAVKAIKPRTIEISDGSKIASEVTIWAAGVKGEPTGAKLNLPLINTRIDVENTLQVKHYPHIFAIGDIAGFVGENGRMLPMVAPVALQQGRHVAQQIKRIAKGQDLKPFKYLDKGSMATIGRHKAIVEVKRLRMTG
;
A
#
# COMPACT_ATOMS: atom_id res chain seq x y z
N VAL A 1 -9.07 -5.92 8.80
CA VAL A 1 -9.63 -5.04 9.86
C VAL A 1 -9.06 -5.40 11.23
N HIS A 2 -9.01 -6.70 11.62
CA HIS A 2 -8.54 -7.13 12.94
C HIS A 2 -7.09 -6.69 13.23
N GLU A 3 -6.15 -6.96 12.34
CA GLU A 3 -4.75 -6.55 12.48
C GLU A 3 -4.58 -5.03 12.62
N ALA A 4 -5.35 -4.23 11.86
CA ALA A 4 -5.29 -2.77 11.96
C ALA A 4 -5.76 -2.27 13.35
N LEU A 5 -6.77 -2.90 13.93
CA LEU A 5 -7.22 -2.59 15.30
C LEU A 5 -6.17 -2.99 16.34
N THR A 6 -5.50 -4.13 16.15
CA THR A 6 -4.40 -4.57 17.01
C THR A 6 -3.21 -3.60 16.96
N ILE A 7 -2.80 -3.17 15.76
CA ILE A 7 -1.71 -2.19 15.58
C ILE A 7 -2.09 -0.87 16.28
N ARG A 8 -3.32 -0.38 16.06
CA ARG A 8 -3.81 0.84 16.71
C ARG A 8 -3.76 0.73 18.24
N ALA A 9 -4.28 -0.35 18.79
CA ALA A 9 -4.29 -0.58 20.24
C ALA A 9 -2.88 -0.64 20.82
N GLU A 10 -1.97 -1.35 20.16
CA GLU A 10 -0.56 -1.46 20.60
C GLU A 10 0.15 -0.11 20.59
N VAL A 11 -0.01 0.69 19.53
CA VAL A 11 0.60 2.02 19.45
C VAL A 11 0.09 2.94 20.56
N LEU A 12 -1.23 2.96 20.82
CA LEU A 12 -1.81 3.79 21.86
C LEU A 12 -1.38 3.32 23.26
N ARG A 13 -1.39 2.02 23.50
CA ARG A 13 -0.94 1.44 24.77
C ARG A 13 0.52 1.80 25.08
N ARG A 14 1.40 1.68 24.08
CA ARG A 14 2.83 2.06 24.23
C ARG A 14 3.00 3.54 24.49
N PHE A 15 2.19 4.37 23.87
CA PHE A 15 2.20 5.80 24.17
C PHE A 15 1.78 6.08 25.61
N GLU A 16 0.74 5.42 26.11
CA GLU A 16 0.28 5.52 27.51
C GLU A 16 1.37 5.04 28.48
N ASP A 17 2.08 3.94 28.16
CA ASP A 17 3.22 3.45 28.96
C ASP A 17 4.33 4.50 29.06
N LEU A 18 4.72 5.14 27.92
CA LEU A 18 5.72 6.22 27.91
C LEU A 18 5.29 7.41 28.77
N CYS A 19 3.98 7.76 28.75
CA CYS A 19 3.46 8.84 29.57
C CYS A 19 3.48 8.52 31.08
N ARG A 20 3.15 7.26 31.43
CA ARG A 20 3.00 6.82 32.82
C ARG A 20 4.32 6.67 33.56
N PHE A 21 5.32 6.13 32.88
CA PHE A 21 6.58 5.72 33.50
C PHE A 21 7.72 6.70 33.26
N GLU A 22 7.45 7.85 32.58
CA GLU A 22 8.48 8.81 32.16
C GLU A 22 9.69 8.10 31.51
N ASP A 23 9.37 7.02 30.74
CA ASP A 23 10.36 6.16 30.12
C ASP A 23 11.06 6.91 28.99
N GLU A 24 12.36 7.08 29.09
CA GLU A 24 13.19 7.70 28.04
C GLU A 24 13.49 6.72 26.89
N THR A 25 12.96 5.51 26.94
CA THR A 25 13.15 4.52 25.89
C THR A 25 12.51 4.97 24.59
N ILE A 26 13.27 4.92 23.50
CA ILE A 26 12.74 5.27 22.17
C ILE A 26 11.77 4.20 21.72
N PHE A 27 10.53 4.58 21.44
CA PHE A 27 9.52 3.76 20.80
C PHE A 27 9.54 3.96 19.28
N SER A 28 9.93 2.93 18.55
CA SER A 28 10.08 3.00 17.10
C SER A 28 8.96 2.26 16.38
N ILE A 29 8.27 2.94 15.47
CA ILE A 29 7.29 2.37 14.55
C ILE A 29 7.93 2.34 13.17
N SER A 30 8.00 1.17 12.55
CA SER A 30 8.56 1.01 11.21
C SER A 30 7.51 0.54 10.22
N VAL A 31 7.40 1.24 9.10
CA VAL A 31 6.57 0.86 7.95
C VAL A 31 7.50 0.34 6.86
N VAL A 32 7.29 -0.90 6.43
CA VAL A 32 8.07 -1.56 5.37
C VAL A 32 7.31 -1.48 4.05
N GLY A 33 7.90 -0.84 3.06
CA GLY A 33 7.34 -0.61 1.72
C GLY A 33 7.06 0.86 1.45
N GLY A 34 7.77 1.43 0.48
CA GLY A 34 7.65 2.83 0.04
C GLY A 34 6.58 3.09 -1.02
N GLY A 35 5.62 2.16 -1.20
CA GLY A 35 4.44 2.37 -2.03
C GLY A 35 3.43 3.33 -1.40
N PRO A 36 2.27 3.63 -2.08
CA PRO A 36 1.27 4.56 -1.56
C PRO A 36 0.81 4.22 -0.15
N THR A 37 0.46 2.96 0.12
CA THR A 37 0.01 2.52 1.44
C THR A 37 1.03 2.80 2.54
N GLY A 38 2.31 2.49 2.29
CA GLY A 38 3.36 2.72 3.29
C GLY A 38 3.63 4.21 3.52
N VAL A 39 3.63 5.02 2.47
CA VAL A 39 3.78 6.47 2.55
C VAL A 39 2.63 7.11 3.32
N GLU A 40 1.38 6.72 3.02
CA GLU A 40 0.19 7.20 3.72
C GLU A 40 0.21 6.81 5.20
N MET A 41 0.57 5.57 5.52
CA MET A 41 0.70 5.07 6.89
C MET A 41 1.79 5.82 7.68
N ALA A 42 2.98 5.96 7.11
CA ALA A 42 4.08 6.68 7.75
C ALA A 42 3.73 8.16 8.01
N GLY A 43 3.08 8.81 7.04
CA GLY A 43 2.57 10.17 7.17
C GLY A 43 1.51 10.30 8.27
N ALA A 44 0.55 9.38 8.31
CA ALA A 44 -0.51 9.36 9.33
C ALA A 44 0.05 9.18 10.76
N PHE A 45 1.02 8.27 10.95
CA PHE A 45 1.68 8.12 12.26
C PHE A 45 2.47 9.34 12.65
N ALA A 46 3.19 9.96 11.72
CA ALA A 46 3.96 11.16 12.00
C ALA A 46 3.05 12.32 12.41
N GLU A 47 1.89 12.48 11.77
CA GLU A 47 0.89 13.47 12.18
C GLU A 47 0.25 13.15 13.52
N LEU A 48 -0.04 11.89 13.82
CA LEU A 48 -0.55 11.47 15.12
C LEU A 48 0.43 11.87 16.23
N VAL A 49 1.71 11.59 16.05
CA VAL A 49 2.77 11.92 17.03
C VAL A 49 2.95 13.43 17.17
N ARG A 50 3.00 14.18 16.07
CA ARG A 50 3.26 15.63 16.07
C ARG A 50 2.05 16.48 16.47
N GLY A 51 0.85 15.96 16.30
CA GLY A 51 -0.39 16.63 16.62
C GLY A 51 -0.99 16.15 17.95
N PRO A 52 -1.95 15.22 17.93
CA PRO A 52 -2.68 14.81 19.13
C PRO A 52 -1.76 14.38 20.26
N LEU A 53 -0.83 13.44 20.02
CA LEU A 53 0.01 12.90 21.11
C LEU A 53 0.95 13.95 21.69
N LYS A 54 1.53 14.84 20.86
CA LYS A 54 2.36 15.93 21.34
C LYS A 54 1.59 16.95 22.17
N ASN A 55 0.33 17.20 21.83
CA ASN A 55 -0.51 18.13 22.59
C ASN A 55 -0.87 17.54 23.96
N ASP A 56 -1.09 16.24 24.04
CA ASP A 56 -1.40 15.55 25.31
C ASP A 56 -0.16 15.42 26.20
N GLN A 57 0.95 14.91 25.63
CA GLN A 57 2.17 14.62 26.38
C GLN A 57 3.41 14.86 25.48
N ARG A 58 3.97 16.09 25.56
CA ARG A 58 5.10 16.50 24.72
C ARG A 58 6.34 15.63 24.93
N HIS A 59 6.63 15.26 26.17
CA HIS A 59 7.80 14.44 26.52
C HIS A 59 7.71 13.06 25.88
N ALA A 60 6.64 12.33 26.09
CA ALA A 60 6.43 11.00 25.51
C ALA A 60 6.46 11.02 23.98
N ALA A 61 5.82 12.03 23.35
CA ALA A 61 5.82 12.17 21.89
C ALA A 61 7.23 12.37 21.29
N ALA A 62 8.15 13.00 22.03
CA ALA A 62 9.53 13.19 21.58
C ALA A 62 10.33 11.89 21.49
N HIS A 63 9.91 10.84 22.20
CA HIS A 63 10.57 9.55 22.19
C HIS A 63 10.01 8.58 21.12
N ILE A 64 9.02 9.01 20.32
CA ILE A 64 8.47 8.19 19.23
C ILE A 64 9.19 8.49 17.93
N LYS A 65 9.73 7.45 17.29
CA LYS A 65 10.36 7.52 15.97
C LYS A 65 9.55 6.76 14.93
N ILE A 66 9.39 7.37 13.75
CA ILE A 66 8.71 6.75 12.61
C ILE A 66 9.74 6.48 11.52
N ASN A 67 9.86 5.23 11.10
CA ASN A 67 10.72 4.80 10.00
C ASN A 67 9.86 4.36 8.81
N LEU A 68 10.25 4.74 7.60
CA LEU A 68 9.78 4.16 6.35
C LEU A 68 10.94 3.46 5.66
N ILE A 69 10.82 2.15 5.43
CA ILE A 69 11.88 1.31 4.89
C ILE A 69 11.48 0.86 3.49
N GLU A 70 12.29 1.21 2.47
CA GLU A 70 12.06 0.88 1.08
C GLU A 70 13.30 0.20 0.47
N ALA A 71 13.07 -0.96 -0.15
CA ALA A 71 14.12 -1.72 -0.79
C ALA A 71 14.68 -1.05 -2.06
N GLY A 72 13.82 -0.28 -2.74
CA GLY A 72 14.18 0.43 -3.97
C GLY A 72 14.88 1.77 -3.72
N PRO A 73 15.37 2.40 -4.79
CA PRO A 73 16.10 3.68 -4.71
C PRO A 73 15.19 4.88 -4.43
N ARG A 74 13.87 4.72 -4.44
CA ARG A 74 12.92 5.81 -4.20
C ARG A 74 11.58 5.28 -3.70
N ILE A 75 10.87 6.10 -2.94
CA ILE A 75 9.47 5.86 -2.57
C ILE A 75 8.55 6.14 -3.76
N LEU A 76 7.31 5.66 -3.73
CA LEU A 76 6.28 5.92 -4.75
C LEU A 76 6.79 5.67 -6.19
N PRO A 77 7.30 4.46 -6.51
CA PRO A 77 7.98 4.20 -7.78
C PRO A 77 7.08 4.36 -9.01
N MET A 78 5.74 4.37 -8.84
CA MET A 78 4.78 4.62 -9.91
C MET A 78 4.68 6.09 -10.33
N PHE A 79 5.20 7.01 -9.52
CA PHE A 79 5.25 8.44 -9.83
C PHE A 79 6.60 8.81 -10.48
N SER A 80 6.65 9.99 -11.11
CA SER A 80 7.90 10.54 -11.63
C SER A 80 8.92 10.76 -10.51
N GLU A 81 10.21 10.74 -10.85
CA GLU A 81 11.30 10.93 -9.87
C GLU A 81 11.18 12.25 -9.10
N LYS A 82 10.78 13.31 -9.79
CA LYS A 82 10.56 14.63 -9.18
C LYS A 82 9.47 14.57 -8.08
N LEU A 83 8.36 13.89 -8.36
CA LEU A 83 7.26 13.73 -7.41
C LEU A 83 7.64 12.80 -6.25
N SER A 84 8.35 11.70 -6.55
CA SER A 84 8.90 10.80 -5.55
C SER A 84 9.84 11.53 -4.58
N ALA A 85 10.77 12.34 -5.09
CA ALA A 85 11.70 13.14 -4.27
C ALA A 85 10.96 14.18 -3.43
N HIS A 86 9.90 14.81 -3.98
CA HIS A 86 9.06 15.74 -3.24
C HIS A 86 8.34 15.05 -2.09
N GLY A 87 7.74 13.88 -2.33
CA GLY A 87 7.08 13.09 -1.31
C GLY A 87 8.01 12.66 -0.18
N LYS A 88 9.24 12.23 -0.51
CA LYS A 88 10.27 11.92 0.48
C LYS A 88 10.56 13.14 1.38
N LYS A 89 10.80 14.30 0.77
CA LYS A 89 11.07 15.53 1.50
C LYS A 89 9.91 15.93 2.43
N ASP A 90 8.68 15.70 2.01
CA ASP A 90 7.51 16.01 2.83
C ASP A 90 7.35 15.06 4.01
N LEU A 91 7.60 13.76 3.82
CA LEU A 91 7.66 12.80 4.93
C LEU A 91 8.76 13.15 5.93
N GLU A 92 9.95 13.51 5.45
CA GLU A 92 11.07 13.92 6.31
C GLU A 92 10.75 15.19 7.11
N LYS A 93 10.06 16.16 6.52
CA LYS A 93 9.54 17.34 7.24
C LYS A 93 8.53 16.96 8.31
N LEU A 94 7.75 15.90 8.12
CA LEU A 94 6.87 15.34 9.14
C LEU A 94 7.61 14.53 10.20
N GLY A 95 8.94 14.37 10.10
CA GLY A 95 9.78 13.64 11.06
C GLY A 95 9.85 12.15 10.82
N VAL A 96 9.48 11.68 9.65
CA VAL A 96 9.71 10.30 9.23
C VAL A 96 11.15 10.14 8.78
N THR A 97 11.84 9.12 9.29
CA THR A 97 13.15 8.70 8.77
C THR A 97 12.93 7.76 7.59
N VAL A 98 13.37 8.15 6.40
CA VAL A 98 13.19 7.36 5.17
C VAL A 98 14.49 6.63 4.83
N HIS A 99 14.43 5.29 4.87
CA HIS A 99 15.53 4.39 4.51
C HIS A 99 15.28 3.86 3.09
N LEU A 100 16.08 4.32 2.13
CA LEU A 100 16.05 3.83 0.73
C LEU A 100 17.14 2.80 0.51
N ASN A 101 17.03 2.00 -0.56
CA ASN A 101 17.95 0.89 -0.88
C ASN A 101 18.13 -0.08 0.28
N THR A 102 17.09 -0.23 1.12
CA THR A 102 17.13 -0.95 2.38
C THR A 102 16.14 -2.11 2.32
N ALA A 103 16.62 -3.28 1.90
CA ALA A 103 15.79 -4.48 1.84
C ALA A 103 15.72 -5.16 3.22
N VAL A 104 14.52 -5.45 3.70
CA VAL A 104 14.30 -6.20 4.94
C VAL A 104 14.59 -7.67 4.69
N LYS A 105 15.48 -8.26 5.50
CA LYS A 105 15.84 -9.68 5.48
C LYS A 105 14.99 -10.50 6.46
N ALA A 106 14.81 -9.99 7.67
CA ALA A 106 14.02 -10.65 8.70
C ALA A 106 13.43 -9.63 9.69
N ILE A 107 12.29 -9.98 10.25
CA ILE A 107 11.66 -9.23 11.35
C ILE A 107 11.76 -10.11 12.59
N LYS A 108 12.37 -9.59 13.63
CA LYS A 108 12.51 -10.22 14.95
C LYS A 108 11.85 -9.34 16.02
N PRO A 109 11.59 -9.85 17.21
CA PRO A 109 11.08 -9.04 18.29
C PRO A 109 11.92 -7.76 18.49
N ARG A 110 11.29 -6.61 18.39
CA ARG A 110 11.88 -5.26 18.57
C ARG A 110 13.01 -4.90 17.59
N THR A 111 13.19 -5.64 16.47
CA THR A 111 14.32 -5.43 15.55
C THR A 111 13.99 -5.86 14.13
N ILE A 112 14.36 -5.05 13.16
CA ILE A 112 14.34 -5.40 11.73
C ILE A 112 15.81 -5.62 11.29
N GLU A 113 16.11 -6.79 10.74
CA GLU A 113 17.39 -7.08 10.08
C GLU A 113 17.29 -6.70 8.60
N ILE A 114 18.23 -5.94 8.11
CA ILE A 114 18.31 -5.53 6.71
C ILE A 114 19.41 -6.28 5.96
N SER A 115 19.40 -6.18 4.64
CA SER A 115 20.22 -7.04 3.76
C SER A 115 21.73 -6.87 3.92
N ASP A 116 22.21 -5.71 4.38
CA ASP A 116 23.63 -5.45 4.66
C ASP A 116 24.12 -5.98 6.02
N GLY A 117 23.21 -6.62 6.78
CA GLY A 117 23.48 -7.17 8.10
C GLY A 117 23.26 -6.19 9.27
N SER A 118 22.96 -4.93 8.99
CA SER A 118 22.64 -3.96 10.03
C SER A 118 21.22 -4.17 10.58
N LYS A 119 20.87 -3.46 11.65
CA LYS A 119 19.60 -3.62 12.37
C LYS A 119 18.95 -2.27 12.62
N ILE A 120 17.64 -2.23 12.47
CA ILE A 120 16.79 -1.08 12.81
C ILE A 120 15.92 -1.48 13.99
N ALA A 121 15.98 -0.72 15.08
CA ALA A 121 15.08 -0.93 16.22
C ALA A 121 13.64 -0.64 15.78
N SER A 122 12.70 -1.53 16.13
CA SER A 122 11.29 -1.40 15.76
C SER A 122 10.42 -2.21 16.70
N GLU A 123 9.69 -1.54 17.56
CA GLU A 123 8.73 -2.16 18.47
C GLU A 123 7.45 -2.57 17.73
N VAL A 124 7.02 -1.74 16.78
CA VAL A 124 5.88 -2.04 15.90
C VAL A 124 6.35 -2.01 14.46
N THR A 125 6.17 -3.13 13.76
CA THR A 125 6.50 -3.24 12.34
C THR A 125 5.23 -3.47 11.53
N ILE A 126 4.99 -2.60 10.55
CA ILE A 126 3.85 -2.68 9.64
C ILE A 126 4.36 -3.05 8.26
N TRP A 127 3.93 -4.22 7.76
CA TRP A 127 4.32 -4.69 6.44
C TRP A 127 3.35 -4.16 5.38
N ALA A 128 3.80 -3.20 4.59
CA ALA A 128 3.09 -2.59 3.46
C ALA A 128 3.77 -2.86 2.10
N ALA A 129 4.74 -3.79 2.08
CA ALA A 129 5.53 -4.11 0.90
C ALA A 129 4.85 -5.17 0.01
N GLY A 130 3.84 -4.76 -0.72
CA GLY A 130 3.16 -5.55 -1.72
C GLY A 130 1.78 -6.07 -1.33
N VAL A 131 1.01 -6.41 -2.34
CA VAL A 131 -0.34 -6.98 -2.25
C VAL A 131 -0.34 -8.33 -2.96
N LYS A 132 -0.99 -9.32 -2.37
CA LYS A 132 -1.21 -10.64 -2.99
C LYS A 132 -2.68 -10.80 -3.32
N GLY A 133 -2.96 -11.58 -4.37
CA GLY A 133 -4.32 -12.04 -4.63
C GLY A 133 -4.84 -12.87 -3.45
N GLU A 134 -6.10 -12.68 -3.10
CA GLU A 134 -6.76 -13.49 -2.08
C GLU A 134 -6.81 -14.97 -2.54
N PRO A 135 -6.59 -15.97 -1.68
CA PRO A 135 -6.41 -17.36 -2.06
C PRO A 135 -7.69 -18.10 -2.54
N THR A 136 -8.79 -17.40 -2.75
CA THR A 136 -10.06 -17.99 -3.24
C THR A 136 -9.88 -18.76 -4.55
N GLY A 137 -9.10 -18.22 -5.49
CA GLY A 137 -8.82 -18.90 -6.76
C GLY A 137 -8.13 -20.24 -6.57
N ALA A 138 -7.14 -20.31 -5.68
CA ALA A 138 -6.45 -21.57 -5.35
C ALA A 138 -7.37 -22.55 -4.64
N LYS A 139 -8.19 -22.09 -3.70
CA LYS A 139 -9.16 -22.94 -2.99
C LYS A 139 -10.23 -23.55 -3.92
N LEU A 140 -10.56 -22.85 -4.99
CA LEU A 140 -11.51 -23.32 -6.00
C LEU A 140 -10.84 -24.07 -7.17
N ASN A 141 -9.54 -24.33 -7.10
CA ASN A 141 -8.74 -24.95 -8.16
C ASN A 141 -8.87 -24.25 -9.52
N LEU A 142 -9.00 -22.92 -9.52
CA LEU A 142 -9.04 -22.13 -10.74
C LEU A 142 -7.63 -21.87 -11.27
N PRO A 143 -7.45 -21.64 -12.58
CA PRO A 143 -6.16 -21.28 -13.15
C PRO A 143 -5.64 -19.97 -12.56
N LEU A 144 -4.35 -19.92 -12.20
CA LEU A 144 -3.73 -18.76 -11.57
C LEU A 144 -2.55 -18.25 -12.39
N ILE A 145 -2.38 -16.92 -12.33
CA ILE A 145 -1.16 -16.22 -12.77
C ILE A 145 -0.70 -15.30 -11.63
N ASN A 146 0.50 -15.51 -11.10
CA ASN A 146 1.07 -14.75 -9.99
C ASN A 146 0.10 -14.58 -8.80
N THR A 147 -0.44 -15.65 -8.27
CA THR A 147 -1.42 -15.68 -7.15
C THR A 147 -2.82 -15.12 -7.46
N ARG A 148 -3.08 -14.66 -8.68
CA ARG A 148 -4.37 -14.11 -9.12
C ARG A 148 -5.04 -15.05 -10.12
N ILE A 149 -6.36 -15.04 -10.17
CA ILE A 149 -7.13 -15.89 -11.10
C ILE A 149 -6.83 -15.45 -12.55
N ASP A 150 -6.36 -16.38 -13.37
CA ASP A 150 -6.04 -16.10 -14.77
C ASP A 150 -7.33 -15.90 -15.58
N VAL A 151 -7.43 -14.78 -16.28
CA VAL A 151 -8.64 -14.40 -17.01
C VAL A 151 -8.34 -14.07 -18.46
N GLU A 152 -9.35 -14.31 -19.30
CA GLU A 152 -9.36 -13.89 -20.70
C GLU A 152 -9.51 -12.36 -20.83
N ASN A 153 -9.36 -11.86 -22.05
CA ASN A 153 -9.54 -10.43 -22.34
C ASN A 153 -10.96 -9.92 -22.06
N THR A 154 -11.95 -10.80 -21.93
CA THR A 154 -13.33 -10.51 -21.54
C THR A 154 -13.58 -10.52 -20.04
N LEU A 155 -12.56 -10.83 -19.24
CA LEU A 155 -12.60 -11.06 -17.77
C LEU A 155 -13.27 -12.36 -17.35
N GLN A 156 -13.57 -13.27 -18.30
CA GLN A 156 -13.94 -14.65 -17.98
C GLN A 156 -12.71 -15.39 -17.43
N VAL A 157 -12.92 -16.27 -16.46
CA VAL A 157 -11.84 -17.15 -15.98
C VAL A 157 -11.48 -18.13 -17.09
N LYS A 158 -10.19 -18.31 -17.38
CA LYS A 158 -9.74 -19.25 -18.41
C LYS A 158 -10.32 -20.64 -18.20
N HIS A 159 -10.81 -21.24 -19.26
CA HIS A 159 -11.52 -22.54 -19.28
C HIS A 159 -12.87 -22.57 -18.55
N TYR A 160 -13.37 -21.44 -18.01
CA TYR A 160 -14.65 -21.35 -17.31
C TYR A 160 -15.51 -20.19 -17.88
N PRO A 161 -16.22 -20.42 -19.00
CA PRO A 161 -16.91 -19.34 -19.73
C PRO A 161 -18.08 -18.70 -18.96
N HIS A 162 -18.51 -19.32 -17.87
CA HIS A 162 -19.61 -18.80 -17.02
C HIS A 162 -19.13 -18.14 -15.74
N ILE A 163 -17.80 -18.07 -15.52
CA ILE A 163 -17.20 -17.46 -14.33
C ILE A 163 -16.40 -16.23 -14.74
N PHE A 164 -16.62 -15.13 -14.03
CA PHE A 164 -15.84 -13.91 -14.18
C PHE A 164 -15.03 -13.66 -12.91
N ALA A 165 -13.80 -13.15 -13.06
CA ALA A 165 -13.03 -12.61 -11.94
C ALA A 165 -12.65 -11.16 -12.22
N ILE A 166 -12.74 -10.29 -11.20
CA ILE A 166 -12.53 -8.86 -11.29
C ILE A 166 -11.78 -8.32 -10.07
N GLY A 167 -11.19 -7.15 -10.20
CA GLY A 167 -10.46 -6.48 -9.12
C GLY A 167 -9.14 -7.19 -8.78
N ASP A 168 -8.78 -7.14 -7.51
CA ASP A 168 -7.46 -7.57 -7.04
C ASP A 168 -7.21 -9.07 -7.21
N ILE A 169 -8.26 -9.89 -7.24
CA ILE A 169 -8.13 -11.32 -7.48
C ILE A 169 -7.97 -11.69 -8.96
N ALA A 170 -8.25 -10.78 -9.91
CA ALA A 170 -8.17 -11.06 -11.34
C ALA A 170 -6.78 -10.75 -11.92
N GLY A 171 -6.13 -11.74 -12.50
CA GLY A 171 -4.82 -11.65 -13.16
C GLY A 171 -4.93 -11.15 -14.61
N PHE A 172 -5.54 -10.01 -14.84
CA PHE A 172 -5.71 -9.45 -16.18
C PHE A 172 -4.41 -8.85 -16.71
N VAL A 173 -3.97 -9.32 -17.88
CA VAL A 173 -2.81 -8.78 -18.59
C VAL A 173 -3.29 -7.74 -19.60
N GLY A 174 -2.84 -6.50 -19.46
CA GLY A 174 -3.20 -5.39 -20.35
C GLY A 174 -2.50 -5.47 -21.72
N GLU A 175 -2.86 -4.56 -22.62
CA GLU A 175 -2.32 -4.49 -24.01
C GLU A 175 -0.79 -4.33 -24.06
N ASN A 176 -0.15 -3.82 -23.01
CA ASN A 176 1.30 -3.67 -22.88
C ASN A 176 2.02 -4.94 -22.36
N GLY A 177 1.32 -6.07 -22.24
CA GLY A 177 1.86 -7.33 -21.71
C GLY A 177 2.09 -7.32 -20.20
N ARG A 178 1.67 -6.28 -19.49
CA ARG A 178 1.81 -6.18 -18.02
C ARG A 178 0.47 -6.41 -17.34
N MET A 179 0.54 -7.07 -16.19
CA MET A 179 -0.63 -7.26 -15.35
C MET A 179 -1.10 -5.91 -14.79
N LEU A 180 -2.41 -5.67 -14.82
CA LEU A 180 -2.97 -4.45 -14.24
C LEU A 180 -2.74 -4.40 -12.72
N PRO A 181 -2.50 -3.19 -12.16
CA PRO A 181 -2.27 -3.04 -10.73
C PRO A 181 -3.53 -3.31 -9.91
N MET A 182 -3.36 -3.70 -8.66
CA MET A 182 -4.42 -3.91 -7.68
C MET A 182 -4.84 -2.56 -7.08
N VAL A 183 -5.67 -1.83 -7.82
CA VAL A 183 -6.14 -0.50 -7.43
C VAL A 183 -7.64 -0.34 -7.72
N ALA A 184 -8.31 0.45 -6.90
CA ALA A 184 -9.75 0.66 -7.01
C ALA A 184 -10.25 1.08 -8.41
N PRO A 185 -9.56 1.97 -9.16
CA PRO A 185 -9.98 2.32 -10.53
C PRO A 185 -10.04 1.13 -11.50
N VAL A 186 -9.14 0.14 -11.37
CA VAL A 186 -9.16 -1.10 -12.15
C VAL A 186 -10.40 -1.92 -11.78
N ALA A 187 -10.59 -2.19 -10.49
CA ALA A 187 -11.72 -2.98 -10.00
C ALA A 187 -13.07 -2.39 -10.39
N LEU A 188 -13.25 -1.07 -10.27
CA LEU A 188 -14.48 -0.37 -10.65
C LEU A 188 -14.76 -0.45 -12.16
N GLN A 189 -13.74 -0.33 -13.02
CA GLN A 189 -13.92 -0.43 -14.47
C GLN A 189 -14.21 -1.86 -14.88
N GLN A 190 -13.51 -2.85 -14.29
CA GLN A 190 -13.79 -4.27 -14.53
C GLN A 190 -15.22 -4.65 -14.10
N GLY A 191 -15.67 -4.22 -12.91
CA GLY A 191 -17.02 -4.49 -12.44
C GLY A 191 -18.10 -3.94 -13.38
N ARG A 192 -17.95 -2.69 -13.85
CA ARG A 192 -18.85 -2.09 -14.84
C ARG A 192 -18.84 -2.84 -16.17
N HIS A 193 -17.66 -3.28 -16.60
CA HIS A 193 -17.52 -4.04 -17.84
C HIS A 193 -18.22 -5.40 -17.73
N VAL A 194 -17.97 -6.17 -16.68
CA VAL A 194 -18.60 -7.49 -16.47
C VAL A 194 -20.12 -7.38 -16.39
N ALA A 195 -20.65 -6.37 -15.72
CA ALA A 195 -22.11 -6.11 -15.70
C ALA A 195 -22.69 -5.92 -17.11
N GLN A 196 -21.94 -5.28 -18.01
CA GLN A 196 -22.32 -5.16 -19.42
C GLN A 196 -22.20 -6.49 -20.17
N GLN A 197 -21.15 -7.29 -19.91
CA GLN A 197 -20.98 -8.60 -20.53
C GLN A 197 -22.12 -9.56 -20.14
N ILE A 198 -22.53 -9.58 -18.88
CA ILE A 198 -23.69 -10.38 -18.41
C ILE A 198 -24.97 -9.99 -19.18
N LYS A 199 -25.21 -8.70 -19.38
CA LYS A 199 -26.35 -8.22 -20.19
C LYS A 199 -26.25 -8.66 -21.66
N ARG A 200 -25.04 -8.76 -22.22
CA ARG A 200 -24.81 -9.26 -23.58
C ARG A 200 -25.08 -10.74 -23.67
N ILE A 201 -24.64 -11.54 -22.71
CA ILE A 201 -24.93 -12.98 -22.61
C ILE A 201 -26.44 -13.21 -22.62
N ALA A 202 -27.18 -12.49 -21.77
CA ALA A 202 -28.64 -12.61 -21.70
C ALA A 202 -29.38 -12.26 -23.00
N LYS A 203 -28.71 -11.52 -23.90
CA LYS A 203 -29.24 -11.16 -25.23
C LYS A 203 -28.66 -12.02 -26.37
N GLY A 204 -27.89 -13.05 -26.09
CA GLY A 204 -27.21 -13.88 -27.08
C GLY A 204 -26.17 -13.12 -27.92
N GLN A 205 -25.56 -12.08 -27.38
CA GLN A 205 -24.56 -11.24 -28.07
C GLN A 205 -23.13 -11.64 -27.68
N ASP A 206 -22.19 -11.46 -28.61
CA ASP A 206 -20.78 -11.70 -28.37
C ASP A 206 -20.22 -10.80 -27.26
N LEU A 207 -19.29 -11.32 -26.46
CA LEU A 207 -18.58 -10.58 -25.44
C LEU A 207 -17.58 -9.61 -26.07
N LYS A 208 -17.31 -8.52 -25.36
CA LYS A 208 -16.33 -7.52 -25.75
C LYS A 208 -15.09 -7.57 -24.85
N PRO A 209 -13.89 -7.33 -25.39
CA PRO A 209 -12.70 -7.25 -24.59
C PRO A 209 -12.73 -6.05 -23.65
N PHE A 210 -12.16 -6.22 -22.45
CA PHE A 210 -11.97 -5.15 -21.48
C PHE A 210 -10.80 -4.26 -21.89
N LYS A 211 -10.97 -2.97 -21.79
CA LYS A 211 -9.91 -1.97 -21.96
C LYS A 211 -9.85 -1.07 -20.74
N TYR A 212 -8.67 -1.05 -20.10
CA TYR A 212 -8.46 -0.18 -18.95
C TYR A 212 -8.11 1.24 -19.39
N LEU A 213 -8.84 2.21 -18.85
CA LEU A 213 -8.50 3.62 -18.97
C LEU A 213 -7.76 4.07 -17.70
N ASP A 214 -6.44 4.28 -17.82
CA ASP A 214 -5.65 4.84 -16.74
C ASP A 214 -6.01 6.32 -16.52
N LYS A 215 -6.50 6.62 -15.31
CA LYS A 215 -6.89 7.98 -14.89
C LYS A 215 -5.78 8.66 -14.10
N GLY A 216 -4.61 8.03 -13.95
CA GLY A 216 -3.51 8.53 -13.14
C GLY A 216 -3.50 7.97 -11.72
N SER A 217 -2.54 8.44 -10.95
CA SER A 217 -2.29 8.00 -9.58
C SER A 217 -2.29 9.18 -8.61
N MET A 218 -2.72 8.91 -7.39
CA MET A 218 -2.67 9.86 -6.28
C MET A 218 -2.18 9.13 -5.02
N ALA A 219 -1.38 9.83 -4.22
CA ALA A 219 -0.99 9.40 -2.88
C ALA A 219 -1.06 10.58 -1.93
N THR A 220 -1.56 10.38 -0.71
CA THR A 220 -1.61 11.41 0.32
C THR A 220 -0.38 11.29 1.24
N ILE A 221 0.08 12.43 1.75
CA ILE A 221 1.17 12.53 2.72
C ILE A 221 0.66 13.33 3.90
N GLY A 222 0.15 12.60 4.91
CA GLY A 222 -0.61 13.23 5.97
C GLY A 222 -1.94 13.84 5.47
N ARG A 223 -2.48 14.80 6.22
CA ARG A 223 -3.81 15.38 5.97
C ARG A 223 -3.80 16.51 4.93
N HIS A 224 -2.65 17.17 4.78
CA HIS A 224 -2.57 18.47 4.09
C HIS A 224 -1.78 18.42 2.79
N LYS A 225 -1.25 17.25 2.41
CA LYS A 225 -0.43 17.11 1.22
C LYS A 225 -0.85 15.91 0.40
N ALA A 226 -0.80 16.08 -0.91
CA ALA A 226 -1.04 15.02 -1.87
C ALA A 226 -0.08 15.13 -3.06
N ILE A 227 0.23 13.99 -3.63
CA ILE A 227 0.95 13.89 -4.90
C ILE A 227 -0.02 13.32 -5.91
N VAL A 228 -0.19 14.02 -7.03
CA VAL A 228 -1.09 13.61 -8.11
C VAL A 228 -0.32 13.61 -9.42
N GLU A 229 -0.45 12.53 -10.18
CA GLU A 229 0.08 12.42 -11.53
C GLU A 229 -0.99 11.85 -12.45
N VAL A 230 -1.46 12.67 -13.40
CA VAL A 230 -2.48 12.30 -14.39
C VAL A 230 -1.94 12.62 -15.77
N LYS A 231 -1.57 11.61 -16.56
CA LYS A 231 -0.94 11.78 -17.88
C LYS A 231 0.26 12.76 -17.80
N ARG A 232 0.09 14.00 -18.32
CA ARG A 232 1.11 15.04 -18.31
C ARG A 232 0.97 16.04 -17.15
N LEU A 233 -0.15 15.99 -16.41
CA LEU A 233 -0.37 16.88 -15.27
C LEU A 233 0.27 16.29 -14.02
N ARG A 234 1.13 17.08 -13.37
CA ARG A 234 1.83 16.74 -12.14
C ARG A 234 1.57 17.83 -11.12
N MET A 235 1.02 17.44 -9.98
CA MET A 235 0.64 18.38 -8.92
C MET A 235 1.13 17.88 -7.57
N THR A 236 1.56 18.83 -6.74
CA THR A 236 1.83 18.66 -5.31
C THR A 236 1.05 19.75 -4.58
N GLY A 237 0.37 19.40 -3.52
CA GLY A 237 -0.40 20.34 -2.70
C GLY A 237 -0.18 20.07 -1.22
#